data_49fc8e13399782a2ecedf7210272befe
#
_entry.id   49fc8e13399782a2ecedf7210272befe
#
_cell.length_a   1.000
_cell.length_b   1.000
_cell.length_c   1.000
_cell.angle_alpha   90.00
_cell.angle_beta   90.00
_cell.angle_gamma   90.00
#
_symmetry.space_group_name_H-M   'P 1'
#
loop_
_entity.id
_entity.type
_entity.pdbx_description
1 polymer ?
#
loop_
_entity_poly.entity_id
_entity_poly.type
_entity_poly.pdbx_seq_one_letter_code
_entity_poly.pdbx_strand_id
1 'polypeptide(L)'
;EQYIRSRPFAPGTRHLFRHIGPYVEAVPDALLFAARDCEGALQGFSVGDYTALGTVFYLFAFRAPESPPGTADALLDALAAEGIRRGHTLLNLGLGINPGIVFFKRKWNATILRPHVETSWAVQRPQEAGLLGSLKKLFGM
;
A
#
# COMPACT_ATOMS: atom_id res chain seq x y z
N GLU A 1 -2.61 13.96 -2.73
CA GLU A 1 -1.82 14.92 -1.93
C GLU A 1 -2.52 15.30 -0.62
N GLN A 2 -3.81 15.70 -0.63
CA GLN A 2 -4.55 16.09 0.58
C GLN A 2 -4.55 14.99 1.65
N TYR A 3 -4.78 13.72 1.28
CA TYR A 3 -4.76 12.58 2.20
C TYR A 3 -3.37 12.36 2.81
N ILE A 4 -2.30 12.55 2.04
CA ILE A 4 -0.92 12.40 2.51
C ILE A 4 -0.55 13.51 3.52
N ARG A 5 -1.08 14.71 3.32
CA ARG A 5 -0.83 15.87 4.21
C ARG A 5 -1.60 15.77 5.53
N SER A 6 -2.78 15.15 5.51
CA SER A 6 -3.67 15.09 6.68
C SER A 6 -3.29 14.04 7.72
N ARG A 7 -2.28 13.19 7.46
CA ARG A 7 -1.89 12.09 8.35
C ARG A 7 -0.38 11.99 8.56
N PRO A 8 0.06 11.63 9.79
CA PRO A 8 1.47 11.39 10.09
C PRO A 8 1.93 10.04 9.54
N PHE A 9 2.27 9.99 8.26
CA PHE A 9 2.87 8.79 7.67
C PHE A 9 4.37 8.76 7.85
N ALA A 10 4.94 7.55 8.04
CA ALA A 10 6.36 7.33 7.94
C ALA A 10 6.90 7.75 6.56
N PRO A 11 8.17 8.22 6.46
CA PRO A 11 8.75 8.70 5.22
C PRO A 11 8.60 7.72 4.05
N GLY A 12 8.85 6.42 4.27
CA GLY A 12 8.70 5.37 3.26
C GLY A 12 7.26 5.22 2.76
N THR A 13 6.27 5.25 3.65
CA THR A 13 4.85 5.20 3.29
C THR A 13 4.43 6.41 2.48
N ARG A 14 4.93 7.60 2.85
CA ARG A 14 4.66 8.84 2.12
C ARG A 14 5.28 8.81 0.72
N HIS A 15 6.48 8.28 0.60
CA HIS A 15 7.15 8.07 -0.69
C HIS A 15 6.31 7.15 -1.58
N LEU A 16 5.90 5.99 -1.07
CA LEU A 16 5.07 5.04 -1.78
C LEU A 16 3.79 5.69 -2.32
N PHE A 17 3.05 6.43 -1.48
CA PHE A 17 1.79 7.06 -1.89
C PHE A 17 1.95 8.13 -2.98
N ARG A 18 3.08 8.84 -3.00
CA ARG A 18 3.38 9.81 -4.06
C ARG A 18 3.66 9.16 -5.41
N HIS A 19 4.03 7.89 -5.42
CA HIS A 19 4.35 7.15 -6.64
C HIS A 19 3.18 6.35 -7.19
N ILE A 20 2.00 6.39 -6.56
CA ILE A 20 0.80 5.70 -7.09
C ILE A 20 0.43 6.20 -8.49
N GLY A 21 0.38 7.52 -8.71
CA GLY A 21 0.08 8.11 -10.03
C GLY A 21 1.09 7.66 -11.09
N PRO A 22 2.39 7.95 -10.92
CA PRO A 22 3.43 7.48 -11.84
C PRO A 22 3.42 5.96 -12.08
N TYR A 23 3.09 5.17 -11.06
CA TYR A 23 2.97 3.72 -11.20
C TYR A 23 1.84 3.33 -12.16
N VAL A 24 0.62 3.87 -11.95
CA VAL A 24 -0.54 3.60 -12.81
C VAL A 24 -0.31 4.09 -14.24
N GLU A 25 0.42 5.19 -14.42
CA GLU A 25 0.77 5.71 -15.75
C GLU A 25 1.80 4.82 -16.46
N ALA A 26 2.74 4.23 -15.72
CA ALA A 26 3.83 3.43 -16.29
C ALA A 26 3.47 1.96 -16.52
N VAL A 27 2.48 1.42 -15.80
CA VAL A 27 2.09 0.01 -15.85
C VAL A 27 0.73 -0.13 -16.53
N PRO A 28 0.67 -0.62 -17.80
CA PRO A 28 -0.58 -0.69 -18.56
C PRO A 28 -1.68 -1.54 -17.91
N ASP A 29 -1.28 -2.54 -17.12
CA ASP A 29 -2.19 -3.43 -16.39
C ASP A 29 -2.43 -3.00 -14.94
N ALA A 30 -1.99 -1.82 -14.52
CA ALA A 30 -2.39 -1.19 -13.27
C ALA A 30 -3.57 -0.26 -13.54
N LEU A 31 -4.71 -0.53 -12.90
CA LEU A 31 -5.94 0.24 -13.11
C LEU A 31 -6.35 0.98 -11.84
N LEU A 32 -6.77 2.23 -12.03
CA LEU A 32 -7.36 3.05 -10.98
C LEU A 32 -8.89 3.05 -11.09
N PHE A 33 -9.56 2.67 -10.02
CA PHE A 33 -11.01 2.74 -9.85
C PHE A 33 -11.35 3.91 -8.93
N ALA A 34 -12.28 4.76 -9.32
CA ALA A 34 -12.69 5.93 -8.56
C ALA A 34 -14.19 5.89 -8.26
N ALA A 35 -14.54 6.01 -6.98
CA ALA A 35 -15.92 6.19 -6.55
C ALA A 35 -16.22 7.70 -6.45
N ARG A 36 -17.30 8.13 -7.09
CA ARG A 36 -17.78 9.52 -7.04
C ARG A 36 -19.23 9.53 -6.61
N ASP A 37 -19.64 10.62 -5.96
CA ASP A 37 -21.05 10.85 -5.66
C ASP A 37 -21.81 11.41 -6.88
N CYS A 38 -23.10 11.71 -6.70
CA CYS A 38 -23.98 12.26 -7.75
C CYS A 38 -23.56 13.67 -8.21
N GLU A 39 -22.77 14.39 -7.40
CA GLU A 39 -22.23 15.71 -7.73
C GLU A 39 -20.84 15.61 -8.38
N GLY A 40 -20.31 14.39 -8.54
CA GLY A 40 -19.00 14.13 -9.12
C GLY A 40 -17.83 14.24 -8.15
N ALA A 41 -18.07 14.51 -6.85
CA ALA A 41 -17.01 14.60 -5.86
C ALA A 41 -16.41 13.23 -5.56
N LEU A 42 -15.08 13.16 -5.44
CA LEU A 42 -14.34 11.92 -5.20
C LEU A 42 -14.54 11.41 -3.78
N GLN A 43 -15.19 10.26 -3.65
CA GLN A 43 -15.47 9.59 -2.37
C GLN A 43 -14.39 8.56 -1.99
N GLY A 44 -13.66 8.05 -2.98
CA GLY A 44 -12.57 7.11 -2.78
C GLY A 44 -11.98 6.62 -4.08
N PHE A 45 -10.86 5.93 -3.99
CA PHE A 45 -10.25 5.23 -5.11
C PHE A 45 -9.52 3.98 -4.66
N SER A 46 -9.36 3.04 -5.58
CA SER A 46 -8.49 1.87 -5.41
C SER A 46 -7.61 1.67 -6.65
N VAL A 47 -6.50 0.98 -6.45
CA VAL A 47 -5.61 0.56 -7.54
C VAL A 47 -5.49 -0.95 -7.52
N GLY A 48 -5.83 -1.56 -8.64
CA GLY A 48 -5.61 -2.98 -8.92
C GLY A 48 -4.48 -3.17 -9.90
N ASP A 49 -3.64 -4.16 -9.65
CA ASP A 49 -2.59 -4.58 -10.58
C ASP A 49 -2.93 -5.96 -11.13
N TYR A 50 -3.02 -6.06 -12.44
CA TYR A 50 -3.42 -7.24 -13.21
C TYR A 50 -2.24 -7.83 -14.01
N THR A 51 -1.00 -7.42 -13.72
CA THR A 51 0.20 -7.88 -14.44
C THR A 51 0.54 -9.34 -14.19
N ALA A 52 0.23 -9.86 -12.99
CA ALA A 52 0.54 -11.23 -12.63
C ALA A 52 -0.46 -12.21 -13.23
N LEU A 53 0.04 -13.30 -13.81
CA LEU A 53 -0.79 -14.34 -14.40
C LEU A 53 -1.75 -14.95 -13.35
N GLY A 54 -3.04 -14.88 -13.63
CA GLY A 54 -4.10 -15.47 -12.81
C GLY A 54 -4.37 -14.77 -11.46
N THR A 55 -3.60 -13.77 -11.09
CA THR A 55 -3.73 -13.07 -9.80
C THR A 55 -3.89 -11.57 -9.97
N VAL A 56 -4.90 -11.00 -9.36
CA VAL A 56 -5.07 -9.56 -9.21
C VAL A 56 -4.53 -9.12 -7.85
N PHE A 57 -3.77 -8.04 -7.81
CA PHE A 57 -3.32 -7.43 -6.55
C PHE A 57 -4.14 -6.18 -6.24
N TYR A 58 -4.80 -6.15 -5.08
CA TYR A 58 -5.41 -4.97 -4.50
C TYR A 58 -4.34 -4.14 -3.80
N LEU A 59 -3.66 -3.27 -4.56
CA LEU A 59 -2.46 -2.58 -4.08
C LEU A 59 -2.76 -1.44 -3.13
N PHE A 60 -3.69 -0.57 -3.52
CA PHE A 60 -4.01 0.64 -2.76
C PHE A 60 -5.51 0.83 -2.72
N ALA A 61 -6.00 1.33 -1.57
CA ALA A 61 -7.37 1.78 -1.42
C ALA A 61 -7.45 2.94 -0.43
N PHE A 62 -8.16 3.96 -0.84
CA PHE A 62 -8.38 5.17 -0.06
C PHE A 62 -9.83 5.57 -0.17
N ARG A 63 -10.38 6.06 0.93
CA ARG A 63 -11.69 6.69 0.94
C ARG A 63 -11.64 8.00 1.71
N ALA A 64 -12.49 8.94 1.33
CA ALA A 64 -12.68 10.16 2.10
C ALA A 64 -13.26 9.82 3.49
N PRO A 65 -12.93 10.57 4.55
CA PRO A 65 -13.49 10.33 5.88
C PRO A 65 -15.02 10.31 5.87
N GLU A 66 -15.62 11.21 5.12
CA GLU A 66 -17.07 11.41 5.01
C GLU A 66 -17.73 10.58 3.88
N SER A 67 -16.97 9.67 3.26
CA SER A 67 -17.50 8.84 2.18
C SER A 67 -18.66 7.96 2.67
N PRO A 68 -19.69 7.74 1.85
CA PRO A 68 -20.81 6.88 2.20
C PRO A 68 -20.39 5.47 2.59
N PRO A 69 -21.12 4.81 3.52
CA PRO A 69 -20.94 3.40 3.78
C PRO A 69 -20.99 2.57 2.49
N GLY A 70 -20.12 1.56 2.36
CA GLY A 70 -20.05 0.73 1.16
C GLY A 70 -19.12 1.26 0.07
N THR A 71 -18.57 2.48 0.16
CA THR A 71 -17.63 3.01 -0.85
C THR A 71 -16.43 2.08 -1.07
N ALA A 72 -15.84 1.53 0.01
CA ALA A 72 -14.72 0.60 -0.12
C ALA A 72 -15.15 -0.74 -0.74
N ASP A 73 -16.37 -1.18 -0.47
CA ASP A 73 -16.93 -2.40 -1.04
C ASP A 73 -17.17 -2.23 -2.54
N ALA A 74 -17.77 -1.13 -2.97
CA ALA A 74 -18.00 -0.84 -4.38
C ALA A 74 -16.68 -0.76 -5.18
N LEU A 75 -15.64 -0.18 -4.59
CA LEU A 75 -14.31 -0.13 -5.21
C LEU A 75 -13.67 -1.51 -5.35
N LEU A 76 -13.80 -2.36 -4.33
CA LEU A 76 -13.27 -3.73 -4.38
C LEU A 76 -14.08 -4.61 -5.34
N ASP A 77 -15.41 -4.45 -5.37
CA ASP A 77 -16.29 -5.15 -6.30
C ASP A 77 -15.94 -4.85 -7.76
N ALA A 78 -15.82 -3.56 -8.10
CA ALA A 78 -15.43 -3.14 -9.45
C ALA A 78 -14.06 -3.69 -9.88
N LEU A 79 -13.09 -3.69 -8.95
CA LEU A 79 -11.76 -4.23 -9.17
C LEU A 79 -11.80 -5.77 -9.37
N ALA A 80 -12.58 -6.47 -8.56
CA ALA A 80 -12.76 -7.92 -8.67
C ALA A 80 -13.47 -8.30 -9.97
N ALA A 81 -14.52 -7.57 -10.36
CA ALA A 81 -15.25 -7.77 -11.61
C ALA A 81 -14.34 -7.62 -12.82
N GLU A 82 -13.46 -6.62 -12.83
CA GLU A 82 -12.46 -6.46 -13.89
C GLU A 82 -11.45 -7.62 -13.91
N GLY A 83 -11.04 -8.13 -12.74
CA GLY A 83 -10.20 -9.32 -12.65
C GLY A 83 -10.84 -10.54 -13.30
N ILE A 84 -12.11 -10.80 -12.99
CA ILE A 84 -12.90 -11.88 -13.59
C ILE A 84 -13.00 -11.69 -15.11
N ARG A 85 -13.29 -10.47 -15.57
CA ARG A 85 -13.39 -10.16 -17.02
C ARG A 85 -12.08 -10.44 -17.76
N ARG A 86 -10.92 -10.25 -17.10
CA ARG A 86 -9.59 -10.54 -17.62
C ARG A 86 -9.17 -12.01 -17.45
N GLY A 87 -9.99 -12.84 -16.83
CA GLY A 87 -9.70 -14.27 -16.61
C GLY A 87 -8.82 -14.57 -15.41
N HIS A 88 -8.66 -13.62 -14.48
CA HIS A 88 -7.98 -13.88 -13.22
C HIS A 88 -8.87 -14.69 -12.27
N THR A 89 -8.27 -15.58 -11.50
CA THR A 89 -8.97 -16.50 -10.59
C THR A 89 -8.66 -16.26 -9.12
N LEU A 90 -7.67 -15.43 -8.83
CA LEU A 90 -7.25 -15.10 -7.47
C LEU A 90 -7.17 -13.59 -7.29
N LEU A 91 -7.72 -13.11 -6.16
CA LEU A 91 -7.61 -11.73 -5.73
C LEU A 91 -6.77 -11.65 -4.44
N ASN A 92 -5.59 -11.08 -4.53
CA ASN A 92 -4.69 -10.85 -3.40
C ASN A 92 -5.02 -9.51 -2.73
N LEU A 93 -5.61 -9.56 -1.56
CA LEU A 93 -5.99 -8.38 -0.78
C LEU A 93 -4.82 -7.80 0.06
N GLY A 94 -3.62 -8.37 -0.05
CA GLY A 94 -2.46 -7.94 0.74
C GLY A 94 -2.57 -8.22 2.23
N LEU A 95 -1.80 -7.51 3.05
CA LEU A 95 -1.66 -7.77 4.48
C LEU A 95 -2.79 -7.18 5.32
N GLY A 96 -3.08 -7.83 6.44
CA GLY A 96 -4.00 -7.34 7.49
C GLY A 96 -3.27 -6.45 8.50
N ILE A 97 -2.89 -5.25 8.12
CA ILE A 97 -2.02 -4.37 8.92
C ILE A 97 -2.68 -3.74 10.14
N ASN A 98 -4.01 -3.80 10.25
CA ASN A 98 -4.77 -3.34 11.42
C ASN A 98 -6.12 -4.05 11.51
N PRO A 99 -6.82 -4.00 12.68
CA PRO A 99 -8.09 -4.70 12.88
C PRO A 99 -9.19 -4.33 11.89
N GLY A 100 -9.29 -3.05 11.47
CA GLY A 100 -10.30 -2.60 10.52
C GLY A 100 -10.09 -3.21 9.12
N ILE A 101 -8.84 -3.30 8.66
CA ILE A 101 -8.49 -3.94 7.40
C ILE A 101 -8.75 -5.46 7.47
N VAL A 102 -8.41 -6.10 8.59
CA VAL A 102 -8.71 -7.51 8.80
C VAL A 102 -10.22 -7.78 8.76
N PHE A 103 -11.01 -6.95 9.45
CA PHE A 103 -12.47 -7.04 9.41
C PHE A 103 -13.01 -6.89 7.98
N PHE A 104 -12.59 -5.88 7.24
CA PHE A 104 -12.98 -5.65 5.86
C PHE A 104 -12.68 -6.88 4.97
N LYS A 105 -11.48 -7.43 5.05
CA LYS A 105 -11.09 -8.61 4.27
C LYS A 105 -11.88 -9.85 4.63
N ARG A 106 -12.16 -10.08 5.93
CA ARG A 106 -13.01 -11.19 6.38
C ARG A 106 -14.46 -11.06 5.88
N LYS A 107 -14.99 -9.84 5.82
CA LYS A 107 -16.31 -9.58 5.23
C LYS A 107 -16.39 -10.05 3.77
N TRP A 108 -15.28 -9.97 3.04
CA TRP A 108 -15.13 -10.47 1.68
C TRP A 108 -14.69 -11.95 1.63
N ASN A 109 -14.83 -12.68 2.71
CA ASN A 109 -14.48 -14.08 2.84
C ASN A 109 -13.00 -14.40 2.50
N ALA A 110 -12.11 -13.43 2.70
CA ALA A 110 -10.69 -13.62 2.45
C ALA A 110 -10.07 -14.56 3.48
N THR A 111 -9.27 -15.49 3.01
CA THR A 111 -8.50 -16.45 3.80
C THR A 111 -7.00 -16.16 3.73
N ILE A 112 -6.26 -16.60 4.74
CA ILE A 112 -4.80 -16.53 4.73
C ILE A 112 -4.30 -17.68 3.85
N LEU A 113 -3.84 -17.33 2.63
CA LEU A 113 -3.32 -18.32 1.70
C LEU A 113 -1.89 -18.74 2.04
N ARG A 114 -1.07 -17.78 2.51
CA ARG A 114 0.32 -18.02 2.92
C ARG A 114 0.66 -17.18 4.15
N PRO A 115 1.50 -17.70 5.08
CA PRO A 115 2.01 -16.90 6.18
C PRO A 115 2.86 -15.75 5.64
N HIS A 116 2.74 -14.58 6.25
CA HIS A 116 3.62 -13.44 5.96
C HIS A 116 4.89 -13.59 6.79
N VAL A 117 6.04 -13.45 6.14
CA VAL A 117 7.35 -13.40 6.79
C VAL A 117 8.01 -12.09 6.39
N GLU A 118 8.36 -11.29 7.38
CA GLU A 118 9.13 -10.05 7.18
C GLU A 118 10.53 -10.25 7.75
N THR A 119 11.54 -9.95 6.94
CA THR A 119 12.96 -10.03 7.35
C THR A 119 13.59 -8.67 7.14
N SER A 120 14.13 -8.08 8.21
CA SER A 120 14.85 -6.83 8.15
C SER A 120 16.35 -7.07 8.30
N TRP A 121 17.15 -6.40 7.49
CA TRP A 121 18.61 -6.47 7.53
C TRP A 121 19.14 -5.09 7.92
N ALA A 122 19.94 -5.05 8.98
CA ALA A 122 20.67 -3.85 9.38
C ALA A 122 22.16 -4.05 9.09
N VAL A 123 22.73 -3.26 8.22
CA VAL A 123 24.19 -3.19 8.05
C VAL A 123 24.72 -2.32 9.18
N GLN A 124 25.36 -2.92 10.16
CA GLN A 124 26.17 -2.18 11.12
C GLN A 124 27.39 -1.65 10.38
N ARG A 125 27.38 -0.35 10.10
CA ARG A 125 28.63 0.31 9.68
C ARG A 125 29.59 0.20 10.86
N PRO A 126 30.83 -0.31 10.69
CA PRO A 126 31.85 -0.21 11.72
C PRO A 126 31.89 1.27 12.15
N GLN A 127 31.73 1.52 13.45
CA GLN A 127 32.05 2.84 13.98
C GLN A 127 33.51 3.07 13.59
N GLU A 128 33.77 3.98 12.66
CA GLU A 128 35.10 4.48 12.45
C GLU A 128 35.57 4.94 13.81
N ALA A 129 36.45 4.15 14.43
CA ALA A 129 37.19 4.61 15.59
C ALA A 129 37.98 5.80 15.09
N GLY A 130 37.41 6.99 15.28
CA GLY A 130 37.94 8.19 14.71
C GLY A 130 39.40 8.30 15.14
N LEU A 131 40.29 8.52 14.19
CA LEU A 131 41.71 8.81 14.41
C LEU A 131 41.94 9.80 15.58
N LEU A 132 40.99 10.70 15.81
CA LEU A 132 40.93 11.62 16.94
C LEU A 132 40.77 10.94 18.32
N GLY A 133 40.09 9.80 18.41
CA GLY A 133 39.99 9.05 19.67
C GLY A 133 41.27 8.32 20.05
N SER A 134 42.01 7.85 19.04
CA SER A 134 43.32 7.23 19.24
C SER A 134 44.39 8.26 19.60
N LEU A 135 44.35 9.44 19.01
CA LEU A 135 45.28 10.53 19.33
C LEU A 135 45.10 11.06 20.76
N LYS A 136 43.87 11.19 21.26
CA LYS A 136 43.62 11.60 22.65
C LYS A 136 44.18 10.61 23.67
N LYS A 137 44.18 9.31 23.37
CA LYS A 137 44.75 8.27 24.21
C LYS A 137 46.30 8.27 24.20
N LEU A 138 46.93 8.73 23.11
CA LEU A 138 48.39 8.78 22.96
C LEU A 138 48.99 10.03 23.60
N PHE A 139 48.29 11.14 23.66
CA PHE A 139 48.81 12.41 24.17
C PHE A 139 48.30 12.80 25.57
N GLY A 140 47.58 11.95 26.28
CA GLY A 140 47.29 12.15 27.70
C GLY A 140 46.57 13.43 28.08
N MET A 141 45.73 13.99 27.15
CA MET A 141 44.89 15.16 27.42
C MET A 141 43.43 14.78 27.58
#